data_14a551b0eaea754d7f23c78830707195
#
_entry.id   14a551b0eaea754d7f23c78830707195
#
_cell.length_a   1.000
_cell.length_b   1.000
_cell.length_c   1.000
_cell.angle_alpha   90.00
_cell.angle_beta   90.00
_cell.angle_gamma   90.00
#
_symmetry.space_group_name_H-M   'P 1'
#
loop_
_entity.id
_entity.type
_entity.pdbx_description
1 polymer ?
#
loop_
_entity_poly.entity_id
_entity_poly.type
_entity_poly.pdbx_seq_one_letter_code
_entity_poly.pdbx_strand_id
1 'polypeptide(L)'
;MAALLLCTLAACGREDTAQKPAAEDAEGTAMVDIDLTALSGIMVYSEVNSMISFPDNYIGKTVKMQGQFTIYQATDESGAFIPDKMFFACMIADATACCAQGLEFALAGKPVYPNDYPELGAEITVVGTFEWYVEDGCRYYRLGNAAFVG
;
A
#
# COMPACT_ATOMS: atom_id res chain seq x y z
N MET A 1 -8.16 49.11 67.52
CA MET A 1 -6.71 48.90 67.26
C MET A 1 -6.55 48.12 66.03
N ALA A 2 -5.81 48.66 65.13
CA ALA A 2 -5.48 48.34 63.75
C ALA A 2 -5.63 46.91 63.27
N ALA A 3 -6.52 46.70 62.29
CA ALA A 3 -6.55 45.53 61.44
C ALA A 3 -5.89 45.88 60.11
N LEU A 4 -4.77 45.26 59.82
CA LEU A 4 -4.04 45.44 58.57
C LEU A 4 -4.54 44.41 57.55
N LEU A 5 -5.13 44.93 56.48
CA LEU A 5 -5.59 44.13 55.35
C LEU A 5 -4.42 43.86 54.43
N LEU A 6 -3.99 42.63 54.31
CA LEU A 6 -2.99 42.21 53.30
C LEU A 6 -3.74 41.51 52.16
N CYS A 7 -3.84 42.17 51.00
CA CYS A 7 -4.22 41.57 49.74
C CYS A 7 -3.06 40.75 49.21
N THR A 8 -3.23 39.43 49.08
CA THR A 8 -2.36 38.57 48.30
C THR A 8 -2.99 38.28 46.97
N LEU A 9 -2.34 38.77 45.92
CA LEU A 9 -2.63 38.43 44.52
C LEU A 9 -2.36 36.95 44.29
N ALA A 10 -3.43 36.21 43.94
CA ALA A 10 -3.29 34.88 43.43
C ALA A 10 -2.90 34.94 41.96
N ALA A 11 -1.66 34.53 41.67
CA ALA A 11 -1.20 34.27 40.31
C ALA A 11 -1.83 32.99 39.80
N CYS A 12 -2.59 33.09 38.70
CA CYS A 12 -3.04 31.94 37.92
C CYS A 12 -1.83 31.25 37.32
N GLY A 13 -1.41 30.15 37.93
CA GLY A 13 -0.58 29.16 37.29
C GLY A 13 -1.41 28.33 36.34
N ARG A 14 -1.20 28.47 35.05
CA ARG A 14 -1.68 27.53 34.06
C ARG A 14 -0.84 26.26 34.19
N GLU A 15 -1.37 25.22 34.77
CA GLU A 15 -0.84 23.89 34.65
C GLU A 15 -1.17 23.39 33.23
N ASP A 16 -0.15 23.42 32.37
CA ASP A 16 -0.11 22.63 31.15
C ASP A 16 -0.07 21.15 31.57
N THR A 17 -1.23 20.55 31.69
CA THR A 17 -1.37 19.10 31.66
C THR A 17 -1.06 18.66 30.23
N ALA A 18 0.21 18.29 30.00
CA ALA A 18 0.61 17.52 28.85
C ALA A 18 -0.20 16.21 28.87
N GLN A 19 -1.29 16.22 28.13
CA GLN A 19 -2.12 15.04 27.88
C GLN A 19 -1.29 14.12 26.98
N LYS A 20 -0.66 13.13 27.61
CA LYS A 20 -0.08 11.97 26.96
C LYS A 20 -1.17 11.38 26.05
N PRO A 21 -0.97 11.28 24.73
CA PRO A 21 -1.94 10.56 23.92
C PRO A 21 -1.94 9.11 24.38
N ALA A 22 -3.12 8.66 24.79
CA ALA A 22 -3.38 7.25 25.00
C ALA A 22 -3.01 6.50 23.72
N ALA A 23 -2.24 5.45 23.89
CA ALA A 23 -2.03 4.47 22.83
C ALA A 23 -3.39 3.82 22.56
N GLU A 24 -4.10 4.34 21.58
CA GLU A 24 -5.24 3.66 20.99
C GLU A 24 -4.67 2.62 20.03
N ASP A 25 -5.19 1.44 20.18
CA ASP A 25 -4.90 0.22 19.49
C ASP A 25 -4.72 0.44 17.99
N ALA A 26 -3.48 0.20 17.54
CA ALA A 26 -3.10 0.29 16.14
C ALA A 26 -3.64 -0.92 15.37
N GLU A 27 -4.91 -0.89 15.00
CA GLU A 27 -5.29 -1.35 13.68
C GLU A 27 -4.82 -0.24 12.73
N GLY A 28 -3.58 -0.39 12.29
CA GLY A 28 -2.92 0.57 11.42
C GLY A 28 -3.58 0.58 10.05
N THR A 29 -4.63 1.38 9.93
CA THR A 29 -5.09 1.82 8.62
C THR A 29 -4.00 2.75 8.09
N ALA A 30 -2.99 2.18 7.42
CA ALA A 30 -2.02 2.98 6.69
C ALA A 30 -2.81 3.95 5.82
N MET A 31 -2.53 5.25 5.97
CA MET A 31 -3.25 6.27 5.22
C MET A 31 -3.01 6.00 3.74
N VAL A 32 -4.06 5.64 3.00
CA VAL A 32 -4.00 5.32 1.58
C VAL A 32 -3.98 6.64 0.81
N ASP A 33 -2.90 6.89 0.06
CA ASP A 33 -2.77 8.09 -0.77
C ASP A 33 -3.59 7.98 -2.05
N ILE A 34 -3.69 6.75 -2.60
CA ILE A 34 -4.40 6.47 -3.85
C ILE A 34 -5.28 5.23 -3.64
N ASP A 35 -6.58 5.43 -3.58
CA ASP A 35 -7.55 4.34 -3.50
C ASP A 35 -8.17 4.07 -4.88
N LEU A 36 -7.61 3.09 -5.58
CA LEU A 36 -8.11 2.67 -6.89
C LEU A 36 -9.46 1.95 -6.81
N THR A 37 -9.82 1.43 -5.63
CA THR A 37 -11.13 0.74 -5.44
C THR A 37 -12.30 1.70 -5.47
N ALA A 38 -12.06 3.00 -5.28
CA ALA A 38 -13.06 4.06 -5.38
C ALA A 38 -13.33 4.51 -6.82
N LEU A 39 -12.53 4.05 -7.79
CA LEU A 39 -12.63 4.45 -9.19
C LEU A 39 -13.50 3.47 -10.01
N SER A 40 -14.06 3.95 -11.12
CA SER A 40 -14.70 3.06 -12.09
C SER A 40 -13.67 2.25 -12.87
N GLY A 41 -14.04 1.10 -13.44
CA GLY A 41 -13.12 0.20 -14.13
C GLY A 41 -12.24 0.88 -15.19
N ILE A 42 -12.80 1.79 -16.00
CA ILE A 42 -12.05 2.54 -17.02
C ILE A 42 -11.03 3.48 -16.36
N MET A 43 -11.42 4.13 -15.25
CA MET A 43 -10.54 5.05 -14.53
C MET A 43 -9.42 4.31 -13.81
N VAL A 44 -9.70 3.13 -13.22
CA VAL A 44 -8.67 2.28 -12.61
C VAL A 44 -7.60 1.92 -13.65
N TYR A 45 -8.02 1.45 -14.82
CA TYR A 45 -7.11 1.09 -15.91
C TYR A 45 -6.24 2.28 -16.34
N SER A 46 -6.85 3.44 -16.52
CA SER A 46 -6.15 4.68 -16.89
C SER A 46 -5.14 5.11 -15.82
N GLU A 47 -5.51 5.00 -14.55
CA GLU A 47 -4.64 5.40 -13.45
C GLU A 47 -3.44 4.45 -13.31
N VAL A 48 -3.64 3.14 -13.39
CA VAL A 48 -2.54 2.16 -13.39
C VAL A 48 -1.60 2.39 -14.59
N ASN A 49 -2.15 2.69 -15.77
CA ASN A 49 -1.34 3.06 -16.93
C ASN A 49 -0.51 4.32 -16.68
N SER A 50 -1.09 5.32 -16.01
CA SER A 50 -0.39 6.54 -15.63
C SER A 50 0.73 6.28 -14.63
N MET A 51 0.52 5.39 -13.66
CA MET A 51 1.53 4.98 -12.68
C MET A 51 2.75 4.35 -13.35
N ILE A 52 2.54 3.53 -14.38
CA ILE A 52 3.63 2.87 -15.12
C ILE A 52 4.32 3.85 -16.08
N SER A 53 3.56 4.75 -16.71
CA SER A 53 4.09 5.69 -17.70
C SER A 53 4.80 6.89 -17.08
N PHE A 54 4.36 7.33 -15.91
CA PHE A 54 4.88 8.49 -15.18
C PHE A 54 5.16 8.16 -13.71
N PRO A 55 6.00 7.16 -13.43
CA PRO A 55 6.16 6.57 -12.10
C PRO A 55 6.65 7.56 -11.05
N ASP A 56 7.43 8.55 -11.42
CA ASP A 56 7.98 9.55 -10.48
C ASP A 56 6.91 10.33 -9.72
N ASN A 57 5.68 10.41 -10.27
CA ASN A 57 4.55 11.05 -9.61
C ASN A 57 3.93 10.18 -8.50
N TYR A 58 4.30 8.90 -8.46
CA TYR A 58 3.65 7.87 -7.64
C TYR A 58 4.59 7.19 -6.65
N ILE A 59 5.90 7.21 -6.88
CA ILE A 59 6.89 6.59 -5.99
C ILE A 59 6.70 7.07 -4.55
N GLY A 60 6.67 6.12 -3.62
CA GLY A 60 6.51 6.35 -2.19
C GLY A 60 5.06 6.52 -1.72
N LYS A 61 4.08 6.58 -2.64
CA LYS A 61 2.66 6.66 -2.27
C LYS A 61 2.10 5.31 -1.88
N THR A 62 1.23 5.30 -0.88
CA THR A 62 0.47 4.11 -0.48
C THR A 62 -0.74 3.95 -1.40
N VAL A 63 -0.78 2.84 -2.12
CA VAL A 63 -1.81 2.52 -3.12
C VAL A 63 -2.64 1.35 -2.64
N LYS A 64 -3.95 1.47 -2.76
CA LYS A 64 -4.92 0.39 -2.57
C LYS A 64 -5.55 0.03 -3.90
N MET A 65 -5.50 -1.24 -4.28
CA MET A 65 -6.11 -1.72 -5.52
C MET A 65 -6.82 -3.05 -5.31
N GLN A 66 -7.81 -3.30 -6.15
CA GLN A 66 -8.56 -4.55 -6.20
C GLN A 66 -8.46 -5.17 -7.60
N GLY A 67 -8.34 -6.48 -7.66
CA GLY A 67 -8.26 -7.21 -8.92
C GLY A 67 -8.08 -8.70 -8.70
N GLN A 68 -7.70 -9.42 -9.75
CA GLN A 68 -7.46 -10.85 -9.68
C GLN A 68 -6.02 -11.17 -9.34
N PHE A 69 -5.82 -12.08 -8.41
CA PHE A 69 -4.51 -12.62 -8.09
C PHE A 69 -3.94 -13.41 -9.26
N THR A 70 -2.76 -13.04 -9.71
CA THR A 70 -2.07 -13.69 -10.83
C THR A 70 -0.61 -13.92 -10.47
N ILE A 71 -0.03 -14.99 -11.04
CA ILE A 71 1.36 -15.36 -10.85
C ILE A 71 2.04 -15.37 -12.21
N TYR A 72 3.15 -14.67 -12.31
CA TYR A 72 4.07 -14.76 -13.43
C TYR A 72 5.31 -15.53 -13.00
N GLN A 73 5.73 -16.47 -13.81
CA GLN A 73 6.94 -17.24 -13.60
C GLN A 73 7.91 -16.95 -14.73
N ALA A 74 9.15 -16.56 -14.37
CA ALA A 74 10.17 -16.33 -15.36
C ALA A 74 10.57 -17.63 -16.04
N THR A 75 10.95 -17.53 -17.32
CA THR A 75 11.49 -18.64 -18.12
C THR A 75 12.91 -18.33 -18.55
N ASP A 76 13.72 -19.36 -18.70
CA ASP A 76 15.03 -19.26 -19.31
C ASP A 76 14.97 -19.20 -20.86
N GLU A 77 16.12 -19.13 -21.52
CA GLU A 77 16.21 -19.06 -22.98
C GLU A 77 15.62 -20.30 -23.69
N SER A 78 15.48 -21.42 -23.00
CA SER A 78 14.85 -22.64 -23.52
C SER A 78 13.33 -22.67 -23.34
N GLY A 79 12.78 -21.69 -22.61
CA GLY A 79 11.37 -21.62 -22.21
C GLY A 79 11.04 -22.45 -20.96
N ALA A 80 12.03 -22.97 -20.26
CA ALA A 80 11.81 -23.68 -18.99
C ALA A 80 11.65 -22.67 -17.85
N PHE A 81 10.73 -22.95 -16.92
CA PHE A 81 10.52 -22.10 -15.76
C PHE A 81 11.77 -22.06 -14.88
N ILE A 82 12.15 -20.86 -14.48
CA ILE A 82 13.22 -20.64 -13.51
C ILE A 82 12.65 -20.86 -12.12
N PRO A 83 13.16 -21.86 -11.35
CA PRO A 83 12.74 -22.04 -9.97
C PRO A 83 12.96 -20.76 -9.16
N ASP A 84 12.04 -20.49 -8.24
CA ASP A 84 12.08 -19.36 -7.30
C ASP A 84 11.97 -17.94 -7.92
N LYS A 85 11.82 -17.83 -9.25
CA LYS A 85 11.51 -16.57 -9.93
C LYS A 85 10.00 -16.46 -10.24
N MET A 86 9.21 -16.29 -9.18
CA MET A 86 7.77 -16.04 -9.26
C MET A 86 7.46 -14.60 -8.87
N PHE A 87 6.60 -13.96 -9.66
CA PHE A 87 6.13 -12.61 -9.43
C PHE A 87 4.62 -12.63 -9.22
N PHE A 88 4.16 -11.99 -8.17
CA PHE A 88 2.76 -11.97 -7.77
C PHE A 88 2.15 -10.63 -8.17
N ALA A 89 1.02 -10.65 -8.84
CA ALA A 89 0.38 -9.45 -9.34
C ALA A 89 -1.11 -9.40 -9.03
N CYS A 90 -1.61 -8.18 -8.85
CA CYS A 90 -3.02 -7.84 -8.83
C CYS A 90 -3.41 -7.32 -10.21
N MET A 91 -4.20 -8.08 -10.94
CA MET A 91 -4.58 -7.78 -12.33
C MET A 91 -5.98 -7.18 -12.40
N ILE A 92 -6.10 -6.08 -13.12
CA ILE A 92 -7.37 -5.47 -13.49
C ILE A 92 -7.69 -5.75 -14.96
N ALA A 93 -8.94 -6.06 -15.26
CA ALA A 93 -9.42 -6.12 -16.63
C ALA A 93 -9.88 -4.74 -17.08
N ASP A 94 -9.65 -4.39 -18.34
CA ASP A 94 -10.29 -3.21 -18.91
C ASP A 94 -11.82 -3.47 -19.08
N ALA A 95 -12.57 -2.40 -19.35
CA ALA A 95 -14.02 -2.50 -19.52
C ALA A 95 -14.45 -3.36 -20.72
N THR A 96 -13.52 -3.61 -21.67
CA THR A 96 -13.77 -4.43 -22.88
C THR A 96 -13.24 -5.85 -22.72
N ALA A 97 -12.53 -6.13 -21.61
CA ALA A 97 -11.86 -7.40 -21.32
C ALA A 97 -10.87 -7.87 -22.41
N CYS A 98 -10.43 -6.97 -23.29
CA CYS A 98 -9.45 -7.31 -24.33
C CYS A 98 -8.00 -7.11 -23.87
N CYS A 99 -7.79 -6.31 -22.84
CA CYS A 99 -6.49 -6.04 -22.27
C CYS A 99 -6.56 -6.21 -20.75
N ALA A 100 -5.50 -6.76 -20.15
CA ALA A 100 -5.33 -6.83 -18.73
C ALA A 100 -4.11 -5.99 -18.36
N GLN A 101 -4.21 -5.24 -17.29
CA GLN A 101 -3.11 -4.47 -16.73
C GLN A 101 -3.13 -4.64 -15.22
N GLY A 102 -1.99 -4.59 -14.59
CA GLY A 102 -1.92 -4.72 -13.14
C GLY A 102 -0.59 -4.26 -12.60
N LEU A 103 -0.45 -4.37 -11.30
CA LEU A 103 0.78 -4.10 -10.60
C LEU A 103 1.25 -5.37 -9.90
N GLU A 104 2.54 -5.61 -9.99
CA GLU A 104 3.21 -6.57 -9.13
C GLU A 104 3.10 -6.11 -7.67
N PHE A 105 3.09 -7.05 -6.74
CA PHE A 105 3.18 -6.74 -5.32
C PHE A 105 4.12 -7.71 -4.59
N ALA A 106 4.76 -7.21 -3.55
CA ALA A 106 5.57 -7.99 -2.63
C ALA A 106 5.01 -7.83 -1.21
N LEU A 107 4.50 -8.91 -0.64
CA LEU A 107 3.95 -8.90 0.72
C LEU A 107 5.03 -8.57 1.74
N ALA A 108 4.63 -7.90 2.81
CA ALA A 108 5.48 -7.61 3.94
C ALA A 108 5.94 -8.90 4.65
N GLY A 109 7.13 -8.86 5.27
CA GLY A 109 7.65 -10.00 6.03
C GLY A 109 8.35 -11.05 5.17
N LYS A 110 8.05 -12.31 5.42
CA LYS A 110 8.62 -13.47 4.71
C LYS A 110 7.51 -14.42 4.28
N PRO A 111 6.63 -14.01 3.41
CA PRO A 111 5.52 -14.84 2.95
C PRO A 111 6.04 -16.05 2.16
N VAL A 112 5.37 -17.18 2.32
CA VAL A 112 5.70 -18.44 1.65
C VAL A 112 4.55 -18.86 0.76
N TYR A 113 4.80 -18.96 -0.54
CA TYR A 113 3.83 -19.50 -1.47
C TYR A 113 3.77 -21.04 -1.35
N PRO A 114 2.58 -21.66 -1.41
CA PRO A 114 1.25 -21.06 -1.56
C PRO A 114 0.57 -20.64 -0.24
N ASN A 115 1.17 -20.92 0.92
CA ASN A 115 0.49 -20.88 2.21
C ASN A 115 -0.05 -19.50 2.61
N ASP A 116 0.67 -18.44 2.24
CA ASP A 116 0.35 -17.06 2.62
C ASP A 116 -0.32 -16.29 1.47
N TYR A 117 -0.71 -16.99 0.40
CA TYR A 117 -1.31 -16.41 -0.78
C TYR A 117 -2.68 -17.00 -1.07
N PRO A 118 -3.59 -16.24 -1.69
CA PRO A 118 -4.89 -16.75 -2.11
C PRO A 118 -4.74 -17.74 -3.29
N GLU A 119 -5.85 -18.37 -3.65
CA GLU A 119 -5.89 -19.20 -4.86
C GLU A 119 -5.71 -18.34 -6.12
N LEU A 120 -5.06 -18.92 -7.13
CA LEU A 120 -4.86 -18.27 -8.42
C LEU A 120 -6.21 -17.86 -9.03
N GLY A 121 -6.33 -16.61 -9.46
CA GLY A 121 -7.56 -16.04 -10.00
C GLY A 121 -8.55 -15.53 -8.96
N ALA A 122 -8.29 -15.71 -7.67
CA ALA A 122 -9.12 -15.13 -6.63
C ALA A 122 -9.12 -13.59 -6.71
N GLU A 123 -10.26 -12.99 -6.39
CA GLU A 123 -10.33 -11.54 -6.20
C GLU A 123 -9.61 -11.15 -4.92
N ILE A 124 -8.72 -10.19 -5.03
CA ILE A 124 -7.93 -9.68 -3.91
C ILE A 124 -8.03 -8.17 -3.84
N THR A 125 -7.92 -7.65 -2.62
CA THR A 125 -7.60 -6.23 -2.39
C THR A 125 -6.24 -6.16 -1.72
N VAL A 126 -5.33 -5.38 -2.28
CA VAL A 126 -3.96 -5.23 -1.80
C VAL A 126 -3.66 -3.75 -1.55
N VAL A 127 -2.96 -3.49 -0.45
CA VAL A 127 -2.41 -2.16 -0.10
C VAL A 127 -0.90 -2.29 0.01
N GLY A 128 -0.16 -1.37 -0.61
CA GLY A 128 1.29 -1.35 -0.53
C GLY A 128 1.86 -0.02 -1.00
N THR A 129 3.14 0.16 -0.83
CA THR A 129 3.86 1.36 -1.27
C THR A 129 4.33 1.19 -2.70
N PHE A 130 3.98 2.12 -3.59
CA PHE A 130 4.46 2.09 -4.97
C PHE A 130 5.96 2.38 -5.01
N GLU A 131 6.72 1.42 -5.49
CA GLU A 131 8.19 1.47 -5.53
C GLU A 131 8.73 0.88 -6.84
N TRP A 132 10.00 1.12 -7.11
CA TRP A 132 10.73 0.45 -8.18
C TRP A 132 11.81 -0.47 -7.61
N TYR A 133 12.15 -1.48 -8.38
CA TYR A 133 13.32 -2.33 -8.14
C TYR A 133 14.04 -2.63 -9.46
N VAL A 134 15.25 -3.15 -9.38
CA VAL A 134 16.03 -3.54 -10.56
C VAL A 134 16.23 -5.05 -10.55
N GLU A 135 15.91 -5.69 -11.66
CA GLU A 135 16.20 -7.09 -11.90
C GLU A 135 16.76 -7.25 -13.31
N ASP A 136 17.84 -8.00 -13.44
CA ASP A 136 18.56 -8.25 -14.71
C ASP A 136 18.86 -6.95 -15.51
N GLY A 137 19.16 -5.85 -14.78
CA GLY A 137 19.45 -4.53 -15.35
C GLY A 137 18.25 -3.72 -15.82
N CYS A 138 17.04 -4.25 -15.71
CA CYS A 138 15.79 -3.57 -16.02
C CYS A 138 15.12 -3.04 -14.76
N ARG A 139 14.41 -1.91 -14.89
CA ARG A 139 13.62 -1.32 -13.82
C ARG A 139 12.18 -1.80 -13.92
N TYR A 140 11.66 -2.27 -12.81
CA TYR A 140 10.28 -2.72 -12.63
C TYR A 140 9.61 -1.93 -11.51
N TYR A 141 8.27 -1.92 -11.50
CA TYR A 141 7.45 -1.21 -10.53
C TYR A 141 6.50 -2.18 -9.85
N ARG A 142 6.34 -2.00 -8.52
CA ARG A 142 5.46 -2.86 -7.72
C ARG A 142 4.89 -2.12 -6.52
N LEU A 143 3.96 -2.76 -5.84
CA LEU A 143 3.53 -2.40 -4.49
C LEU A 143 4.40 -3.18 -3.49
N GLY A 144 5.39 -2.51 -2.90
CA GLY A 144 6.25 -3.09 -1.87
C GLY A 144 5.62 -3.00 -0.49
N ASN A 145 6.13 -3.80 0.45
CA ASN A 145 5.62 -3.91 1.81
C ASN A 145 4.08 -4.07 1.85
N ALA A 146 3.57 -4.88 0.93
CA ALA A 146 2.14 -4.99 0.70
C ALA A 146 1.45 -5.90 1.73
N ALA A 147 0.14 -5.71 1.86
CA ALA A 147 -0.74 -6.57 2.65
C ALA A 147 -2.08 -6.75 1.94
N PHE A 148 -2.70 -7.92 2.10
CA PHE A 148 -4.09 -8.12 1.73
C PHE A 148 -4.99 -7.42 2.74
N VAL A 149 -6.08 -6.79 2.25
CA VAL A 149 -7.10 -6.12 3.05
C VAL A 149 -8.48 -6.53 2.56
N GLY A 150 -9.40 -6.77 3.49
CA GLY A 150 -10.76 -7.21 3.11
C GLY A 150 -11.54 -7.64 4.31
#